data_0bc869bde6e4522ad593e836f12a8055
#
_entry.id   0bc869bde6e4522ad593e836f12a8055
#
_cell.length_a   1.000
_cell.length_b   1.000
_cell.length_c   1.000
_cell.angle_alpha   90.00
_cell.angle_beta   90.00
_cell.angle_gamma   90.00
#
_symmetry.space_group_name_H-M   'P 1'
#
loop_
_entity.id
_entity.type
_entity.pdbx_description
1 polymer ?
#
loop_
_entity_poly.entity_id
_entity_poly.type
_entity_poly.pdbx_seq_one_letter_code
_entity_poly.pdbx_strand_id
1 'polypeptide(L)'
;GLTKPLEETLLNANIKVVVFDGVVPNPTISCIETGLTIFKQQSLEAIIAFGGGSVMDCAKIIGARFVRPNLTVKKMKGLLKIRKKLPLFIAIPTTAGTGSEVTVAAVITDENSHKKFPINDFSLISHYAVLDPTVTLGLPKTVTAWTGLDALVHAVEAYIGKSTTKLTRQRSEEAVKLIAENLLL
;
A
#
# COMPACT_ATOMS: atom_id res chain seq x y z
N GLY A 1 13.15 -7.33 13.91
CA GLY A 1 11.86 -7.09 13.28
C GLY A 1 11.62 -8.00 12.09
N LEU A 2 10.42 -7.98 11.54
CA LEU A 2 10.01 -8.80 10.38
C LEU A 2 10.83 -8.52 9.11
N THR A 3 11.40 -7.33 8.99
CA THR A 3 12.20 -6.92 7.82
C THR A 3 13.61 -7.51 7.78
N LYS A 4 14.17 -7.93 8.92
CA LYS A 4 15.56 -8.39 9.01
C LYS A 4 15.94 -9.49 8.00
N PRO A 5 15.17 -10.57 7.83
CA PRO A 5 15.54 -11.61 6.87
C PRO A 5 15.60 -11.10 5.41
N LEU A 6 14.71 -10.16 5.06
CA LEU A 6 14.72 -9.51 3.76
C LEU A 6 15.94 -8.60 3.60
N GLU A 7 16.25 -7.78 4.62
CA GLU A 7 17.43 -6.91 4.63
C GLU A 7 18.73 -7.70 4.45
N GLU A 8 18.89 -8.78 5.22
CA GLU A 8 20.05 -9.67 5.12
C GLU A 8 20.18 -10.31 3.75
N THR A 9 19.07 -10.78 3.18
CA THR A 9 19.03 -11.38 1.83
C THR A 9 19.48 -10.39 0.77
N LEU A 10 18.98 -9.16 0.82
CA LEU A 10 19.35 -8.11 -0.13
C LEU A 10 20.82 -7.69 0.01
N LEU A 11 21.30 -7.52 1.25
CA LEU A 11 22.70 -7.18 1.53
C LEU A 11 23.65 -8.28 1.04
N ASN A 12 23.31 -9.56 1.24
CA ASN A 12 24.09 -10.69 0.73
C ASN A 12 24.13 -10.74 -0.80
N ALA A 13 23.10 -10.18 -1.46
CA ALA A 13 23.08 -10.00 -2.92
C ALA A 13 23.80 -8.71 -3.37
N ASN A 14 24.54 -8.02 -2.50
CA ASN A 14 25.20 -6.75 -2.74
C ASN A 14 24.22 -5.62 -3.17
N ILE A 15 22.99 -5.68 -2.70
CA ILE A 15 21.99 -4.62 -2.91
C ILE A 15 22.02 -3.69 -1.72
N LYS A 16 22.21 -2.39 -1.97
CA LYS A 16 22.14 -1.36 -0.93
C LYS A 16 20.72 -1.27 -0.38
N VAL A 17 20.59 -1.39 0.93
CA VAL A 17 19.30 -1.29 1.64
C VAL A 17 19.31 -0.07 2.55
N VAL A 18 18.24 0.70 2.52
CA VAL A 18 17.95 1.79 3.47
C VAL A 18 16.54 1.60 3.99
N VAL A 19 16.40 1.45 5.30
CA VAL A 19 15.10 1.27 5.95
C VAL A 19 14.53 2.62 6.35
N PHE A 20 13.27 2.87 6.01
CA PHE A 20 12.47 3.98 6.50
C PHE A 20 11.28 3.44 7.30
N ASP A 21 11.38 3.47 8.61
CA ASP A 21 10.39 2.97 9.56
C ASP A 21 9.49 4.07 10.17
N GLY A 22 9.63 5.31 9.70
CA GLY A 22 8.89 6.46 10.18
C GLY A 22 7.44 6.58 9.66
N VAL A 23 6.88 5.54 9.04
CA VAL A 23 5.50 5.60 8.52
C VAL A 23 4.49 5.45 9.66
N VAL A 24 3.61 6.44 9.76
CA VAL A 24 2.51 6.45 10.74
C VAL A 24 1.21 5.92 10.13
N PRO A 25 0.27 5.38 10.96
CA PRO A 25 -1.08 5.09 10.50
C PRO A 25 -1.71 6.32 9.84
N ASN A 26 -2.34 6.14 8.67
CA ASN A 26 -2.86 7.23 7.85
C ASN A 26 -1.76 8.22 7.44
N PRO A 27 -0.87 7.85 6.52
CA PRO A 27 0.37 8.58 6.25
C PRO A 27 0.10 10.03 5.88
N THR A 28 0.92 10.91 6.44
CA THR A 28 0.81 12.36 6.24
C THR A 28 1.67 12.84 5.07
N ILE A 29 1.41 14.06 4.62
CA ILE A 29 2.22 14.68 3.57
C ILE A 29 3.67 14.83 4.05
N SER A 30 3.89 15.25 5.30
CA SER A 30 5.24 15.39 5.88
C SER A 30 5.99 14.06 5.93
N CYS A 31 5.32 12.97 6.30
CA CYS A 31 5.90 11.62 6.28
C CYS A 31 6.39 11.23 4.88
N ILE A 32 5.58 11.49 3.85
CA ILE A 32 5.94 11.24 2.44
C ILE A 32 7.16 12.06 2.02
N GLU A 33 7.19 13.35 2.34
CA GLU A 33 8.31 14.22 1.93
C GLU A 33 9.62 13.84 2.67
N THR A 34 9.52 13.34 3.91
CA THR A 34 10.67 12.76 4.63
C THR A 34 11.21 11.53 3.91
N GLY A 35 10.35 10.57 3.59
CA GLY A 35 10.74 9.37 2.84
C GLY A 35 11.32 9.70 1.45
N LEU A 36 10.74 10.68 0.75
CA LEU A 36 11.26 11.18 -0.53
C LEU A 36 12.67 11.77 -0.39
N THR A 37 12.92 12.50 0.68
CA THR A 37 14.23 13.09 0.96
C THR A 37 15.28 12.00 1.13
N ILE A 38 14.99 10.98 1.91
CA ILE A 38 15.87 9.80 2.09
C ILE A 38 16.09 9.10 0.75
N PHE A 39 15.01 8.84 0.00
CA PHE A 39 15.08 8.15 -1.29
C PHE A 39 16.05 8.85 -2.26
N LYS A 40 15.98 10.18 -2.35
CA LYS A 40 16.85 11.00 -3.20
C LYS A 40 18.29 11.06 -2.69
N GLN A 41 18.48 11.36 -1.41
CA GLN A 41 19.82 11.51 -0.81
C GLN A 41 20.64 10.21 -0.89
N GLN A 42 19.97 9.09 -0.79
CA GLN A 42 20.60 7.78 -0.84
C GLN A 42 20.72 7.21 -2.28
N SER A 43 20.23 7.95 -3.29
CA SER A 43 20.25 7.54 -4.72
C SER A 43 19.63 6.16 -4.93
N LEU A 44 18.46 5.92 -4.32
CA LEU A 44 17.76 4.63 -4.40
C LEU A 44 17.01 4.51 -5.74
N GLU A 45 16.91 3.29 -6.25
CA GLU A 45 16.30 2.99 -7.56
C GLU A 45 15.00 2.19 -7.44
N ALA A 46 14.75 1.56 -6.28
CA ALA A 46 13.59 0.73 -6.02
C ALA A 46 12.98 1.02 -4.64
N ILE A 47 11.70 0.69 -4.49
CA ILE A 47 10.96 0.81 -3.24
C ILE A 47 10.36 -0.55 -2.91
N ILE A 48 10.61 -1.04 -1.70
CA ILE A 48 9.92 -2.19 -1.12
C ILE A 48 9.03 -1.68 0.01
N ALA A 49 7.72 -1.79 -0.16
CA ALA A 49 6.75 -1.48 0.88
C ALA A 49 6.44 -2.74 1.69
N PHE A 50 7.07 -2.89 2.83
CA PHE A 50 6.86 -4.01 3.76
C PHE A 50 6.00 -3.53 4.93
N GLY A 51 4.72 -3.85 4.93
CA GLY A 51 3.79 -3.36 5.96
C GLY A 51 2.33 -3.42 5.56
N GLY A 52 1.46 -2.78 6.32
CA GLY A 52 0.04 -2.65 5.99
C GLY A 52 -0.26 -1.56 4.95
N GLY A 53 -1.55 -1.30 4.69
CA GLY A 53 -2.00 -0.33 3.70
C GLY A 53 -1.38 1.06 3.83
N SER A 54 -1.19 1.56 5.07
CA SER A 54 -0.56 2.87 5.31
C SER A 54 0.88 2.93 4.80
N VAL A 55 1.65 1.86 4.97
CA VAL A 55 3.04 1.77 4.46
C VAL A 55 3.03 1.75 2.93
N MET A 56 2.13 0.99 2.33
CA MET A 56 2.01 0.91 0.88
C MET A 56 1.59 2.25 0.27
N ASP A 57 0.58 2.91 0.85
CA ASP A 57 0.10 4.20 0.39
C ASP A 57 1.20 5.28 0.47
N CYS A 58 1.96 5.29 1.58
CA CYS A 58 3.12 6.17 1.72
C CYS A 58 4.16 5.92 0.63
N ALA A 59 4.56 4.66 0.44
CA ALA A 59 5.56 4.24 -0.53
C ALA A 59 5.16 4.57 -1.98
N LYS A 60 3.90 4.33 -2.35
CA LYS A 60 3.34 4.71 -3.65
C LYS A 60 3.53 6.21 -3.92
N ILE A 61 3.23 7.05 -2.93
CA ILE A 61 3.29 8.50 -3.12
C ILE A 61 4.72 9.03 -3.03
N ILE A 62 5.62 8.39 -2.28
CA ILE A 62 7.07 8.67 -2.37
C ILE A 62 7.55 8.46 -3.81
N GLY A 63 7.22 7.31 -4.43
CA GLY A 63 7.54 7.02 -5.82
C GLY A 63 6.93 8.03 -6.79
N ALA A 64 5.66 8.39 -6.59
CA ALA A 64 4.96 9.39 -7.40
C ALA A 64 5.62 10.78 -7.31
N ARG A 65 5.99 11.22 -6.11
CA ARG A 65 6.71 12.47 -5.86
C ARG A 65 8.11 12.47 -6.49
N PHE A 66 8.77 11.32 -6.47
CA PHE A 66 10.08 11.18 -7.12
C PHE A 66 10.01 11.40 -8.63
N VAL A 67 9.05 10.77 -9.31
CA VAL A 67 8.90 10.90 -10.77
C VAL A 67 8.20 12.18 -11.22
N ARG A 68 7.52 12.87 -10.29
CA ARG A 68 6.83 14.17 -10.50
C ARG A 68 7.31 15.22 -9.50
N PRO A 69 8.58 15.63 -9.52
CA PRO A 69 9.15 16.53 -8.49
C PRO A 69 8.42 17.88 -8.40
N ASN A 70 7.86 18.36 -9.51
CA ASN A 70 7.14 19.65 -9.55
C ASN A 70 5.65 19.54 -9.15
N LEU A 71 5.16 18.33 -8.85
CA LEU A 71 3.78 18.10 -8.48
C LEU A 71 3.70 17.77 -6.98
N THR A 72 3.19 18.69 -6.16
CA THR A 72 3.04 18.46 -4.72
C THR A 72 2.00 17.37 -4.45
N VAL A 73 2.09 16.70 -3.28
CA VAL A 73 1.14 15.66 -2.88
C VAL A 73 -0.31 16.18 -2.94
N LYS A 74 -0.57 17.40 -2.47
CA LYS A 74 -1.91 18.04 -2.55
C LYS A 74 -2.42 18.17 -4.00
N LYS A 75 -1.55 18.49 -4.94
CA LYS A 75 -1.91 18.61 -6.35
C LYS A 75 -2.14 17.27 -7.03
N MET A 76 -1.68 16.16 -6.43
CA MET A 76 -1.96 14.81 -6.93
C MET A 76 -3.36 14.30 -6.56
N LYS A 77 -4.07 14.96 -5.62
CA LYS A 77 -5.42 14.60 -5.20
C LYS A 77 -6.35 14.38 -6.39
N GLY A 78 -7.11 13.28 -6.37
CA GLY A 78 -8.12 12.92 -7.37
C GLY A 78 -7.60 11.89 -8.38
N LEU A 79 -7.97 12.04 -9.64
CA LEU A 79 -7.79 11.00 -10.67
C LEU A 79 -6.68 11.37 -11.66
N LEU A 80 -5.81 10.38 -11.99
CA LEU A 80 -4.89 10.40 -13.14
C LEU A 80 -4.00 11.65 -13.24
N LYS A 81 -3.45 12.10 -12.11
CA LYS A 81 -2.55 13.27 -12.06
C LYS A 81 -1.08 12.92 -12.20
N ILE A 82 -0.71 11.67 -11.91
CA ILE A 82 0.69 11.22 -11.94
C ILE A 82 1.10 10.84 -13.37
N ARG A 83 0.42 9.88 -13.98
CA ARG A 83 0.59 9.44 -15.38
C ARG A 83 2.07 9.24 -15.76
N LYS A 84 2.86 8.67 -14.86
CA LYS A 84 4.28 8.42 -15.05
C LYS A 84 4.67 7.17 -14.27
N LYS A 85 5.41 6.26 -14.90
CA LYS A 85 5.87 5.01 -14.28
C LYS A 85 6.70 5.33 -13.04
N LEU A 86 6.39 4.67 -11.93
CA LEU A 86 7.16 4.75 -10.69
C LEU A 86 8.49 4.00 -10.82
N PRO A 87 9.46 4.24 -9.90
CA PRO A 87 10.58 3.32 -9.69
C PRO A 87 10.07 1.91 -9.47
N LEU A 88 10.93 0.90 -9.57
CA LEU A 88 10.55 -0.47 -9.23
C LEU A 88 9.90 -0.49 -7.86
N PHE A 89 8.64 -0.96 -7.82
CA PHE A 89 7.83 -0.97 -6.61
C PHE A 89 7.35 -2.39 -6.30
N ILE A 90 7.78 -2.90 -5.15
CA ILE A 90 7.42 -4.23 -4.63
C ILE A 90 6.62 -4.03 -3.36
N ALA A 91 5.46 -4.63 -3.27
CA ALA A 91 4.60 -4.58 -2.09
C ALA A 91 4.60 -5.93 -1.37
N ILE A 92 4.83 -5.90 -0.06
CA ILE A 92 4.80 -7.07 0.84
C ILE A 92 3.83 -6.76 1.97
N PRO A 93 2.53 -7.10 1.84
CA PRO A 93 1.54 -6.79 2.85
C PRO A 93 1.74 -7.62 4.11
N THR A 94 1.69 -6.95 5.27
CA THR A 94 1.67 -7.60 6.59
C THR A 94 0.27 -7.60 7.21
N THR A 95 -0.74 -7.14 6.47
CA THR A 95 -2.17 -7.19 6.83
C THR A 95 -2.96 -7.78 5.69
N ALA A 96 -3.98 -8.58 5.98
CA ALA A 96 -4.91 -9.10 5.00
C ALA A 96 -6.23 -8.31 5.07
N GLY A 97 -6.46 -7.39 4.13
CA GLY A 97 -7.66 -6.55 4.18
C GLY A 97 -7.71 -5.48 3.08
N THR A 98 -6.85 -4.48 3.17
CA THR A 98 -6.89 -3.29 2.30
C THR A 98 -6.70 -3.57 0.82
N GLY A 99 -5.98 -4.63 0.45
CA GLY A 99 -5.61 -4.91 -0.94
C GLY A 99 -4.74 -3.81 -1.58
N SER A 100 -4.12 -2.93 -0.77
CA SER A 100 -3.35 -1.79 -1.30
C SER A 100 -2.23 -2.24 -2.23
N GLU A 101 -1.70 -3.44 -2.09
CA GLU A 101 -0.65 -4.02 -2.96
C GLU A 101 -1.07 -4.14 -4.42
N VAL A 102 -2.37 -4.16 -4.72
CA VAL A 102 -2.91 -4.29 -6.08
C VAL A 102 -3.80 -3.13 -6.51
N THR A 103 -3.99 -2.11 -5.65
CA THR A 103 -4.89 -1.00 -5.96
C THR A 103 -4.22 0.14 -6.71
N VAL A 104 -5.02 0.87 -7.49
CA VAL A 104 -4.66 2.14 -8.15
C VAL A 104 -4.67 3.33 -7.20
N ALA A 105 -5.02 3.12 -5.93
CA ALA A 105 -5.29 4.16 -4.95
C ALA A 105 -4.20 4.27 -3.89
N ALA A 106 -4.05 5.46 -3.35
CA ALA A 106 -3.39 5.74 -2.08
C ALA A 106 -4.19 6.81 -1.32
N VAL A 107 -4.38 6.63 -0.01
CA VAL A 107 -5.10 7.57 0.85
C VAL A 107 -4.12 8.29 1.76
N ILE A 108 -4.07 9.61 1.63
CA ILE A 108 -3.11 10.47 2.34
C ILE A 108 -3.87 11.45 3.25
N THR A 109 -3.26 11.74 4.39
CA THR A 109 -3.77 12.72 5.35
C THR A 109 -3.05 14.05 5.17
N ASP A 110 -3.81 15.12 5.01
CA ASP A 110 -3.30 16.48 5.16
C ASP A 110 -3.32 16.83 6.64
N GLU A 111 -2.15 16.88 7.26
CA GLU A 111 -1.99 17.17 8.69
C GLU A 111 -2.48 18.56 9.10
N ASN A 112 -2.47 19.52 8.17
CA ASN A 112 -2.92 20.90 8.46
C ASN A 112 -4.45 21.00 8.53
N SER A 113 -5.16 20.23 7.69
CA SER A 113 -6.63 20.26 7.66
C SER A 113 -7.27 19.04 8.34
N HIS A 114 -6.47 18.06 8.78
CA HIS A 114 -6.89 16.76 9.31
C HIS A 114 -7.83 15.98 8.38
N LYS A 115 -7.77 16.26 7.07
CA LYS A 115 -8.62 15.62 6.07
C LYS A 115 -7.84 14.58 5.29
N LYS A 116 -8.46 13.41 5.12
CA LYS A 116 -7.97 12.38 4.21
C LYS A 116 -8.42 12.67 2.78
N PHE A 117 -7.58 12.33 1.82
CA PHE A 117 -7.94 12.41 0.41
C PHE A 117 -7.30 11.28 -0.39
N PRO A 118 -8.04 10.74 -1.38
CA PRO A 118 -7.51 9.71 -2.26
C PRO A 118 -6.70 10.33 -3.41
N ILE A 119 -5.69 9.60 -3.83
CA ILE A 119 -4.94 9.79 -5.07
C ILE A 119 -5.10 8.50 -5.85
N ASN A 120 -5.65 8.58 -7.06
CA ASN A 120 -5.92 7.42 -7.89
C ASN A 120 -5.21 7.57 -9.24
N ASP A 121 -4.33 6.62 -9.53
CA ASP A 121 -3.59 6.58 -10.79
C ASP A 121 -3.13 5.15 -11.08
N PHE A 122 -3.21 4.71 -12.32
CA PHE A 122 -2.75 3.37 -12.71
C PHE A 122 -1.27 3.15 -12.43
N SER A 123 -0.47 4.21 -12.40
CA SER A 123 0.95 4.13 -12.06
C SER A 123 1.23 3.75 -10.60
N LEU A 124 0.22 3.79 -9.71
CA LEU A 124 0.34 3.41 -8.31
C LEU A 124 0.24 1.89 -8.06
N ILE A 125 -0.14 1.11 -9.06
CA ILE A 125 -0.15 -0.35 -8.94
C ILE A 125 1.30 -0.82 -8.76
N SER A 126 1.54 -1.70 -7.79
CA SER A 126 2.86 -2.28 -7.57
C SER A 126 3.29 -3.13 -8.78
N HIS A 127 4.59 -3.17 -9.05
CA HIS A 127 5.13 -4.04 -10.10
C HIS A 127 5.07 -5.51 -9.68
N TYR A 128 5.26 -5.76 -8.37
CA TYR A 128 5.15 -7.08 -7.76
C TYR A 128 4.45 -6.96 -6.42
N ALA A 129 3.56 -7.90 -6.14
CA ALA A 129 2.96 -8.12 -4.82
C ALA A 129 3.40 -9.50 -4.31
N VAL A 130 4.06 -9.53 -3.16
CA VAL A 130 4.52 -10.77 -2.52
C VAL A 130 3.57 -11.06 -1.36
N LEU A 131 2.73 -12.06 -1.52
CA LEU A 131 1.74 -12.47 -0.52
C LEU A 131 2.29 -13.64 0.29
N ASP A 132 2.92 -13.33 1.41
CA ASP A 132 3.41 -14.32 2.36
C ASP A 132 2.54 -14.28 3.63
N PRO A 133 1.68 -15.29 3.87
CA PRO A 133 0.82 -15.30 5.05
C PRO A 133 1.59 -15.38 6.36
N THR A 134 2.85 -15.84 6.35
CA THR A 134 3.64 -15.98 7.57
C THR A 134 3.94 -14.62 8.23
N VAL A 135 4.05 -13.55 7.43
CA VAL A 135 4.30 -12.20 7.97
C VAL A 135 3.07 -11.58 8.65
N THR A 136 1.90 -12.22 8.53
CA THR A 136 0.66 -11.79 9.19
C THR A 136 0.40 -12.50 10.52
N LEU A 137 1.10 -13.59 10.82
CA LEU A 137 0.86 -14.42 12.02
C LEU A 137 1.03 -13.66 13.34
N GLY A 138 1.87 -12.64 13.37
CA GLY A 138 2.11 -11.80 14.54
C GLY A 138 1.12 -10.65 14.74
N LEU A 139 0.08 -10.53 13.91
CA LEU A 139 -0.89 -9.44 14.03
C LEU A 139 -1.72 -9.58 15.31
N PRO A 140 -1.99 -8.46 16.02
CA PRO A 140 -2.98 -8.45 17.10
C PRO A 140 -4.36 -8.88 16.57
N LYS A 141 -5.11 -9.66 17.37
CA LYS A 141 -6.46 -10.14 16.99
C LYS A 141 -7.39 -9.00 16.55
N THR A 142 -7.33 -7.85 17.22
CA THR A 142 -8.11 -6.67 16.86
C THR A 142 -7.77 -6.12 15.47
N VAL A 143 -6.49 -6.12 15.09
CA VAL A 143 -6.06 -5.69 13.75
C VAL A 143 -6.53 -6.69 12.70
N THR A 144 -6.39 -7.99 12.97
CA THR A 144 -6.91 -9.05 12.10
C THR A 144 -8.42 -8.90 11.87
N ALA A 145 -9.20 -8.66 12.95
CA ALA A 145 -10.64 -8.45 12.83
C ALA A 145 -10.98 -7.21 11.99
N TRP A 146 -10.31 -6.06 12.24
CA TRP A 146 -10.58 -4.84 11.49
C TRP A 146 -10.22 -4.98 10.00
N THR A 147 -9.07 -5.55 9.70
CA THR A 147 -8.65 -5.73 8.30
C THR A 147 -9.48 -6.80 7.58
N GLY A 148 -9.89 -7.86 8.27
CA GLY A 148 -10.80 -8.85 7.73
C GLY A 148 -12.19 -8.29 7.43
N LEU A 149 -12.74 -7.44 8.31
CA LEU A 149 -13.99 -6.73 8.05
C LEU A 149 -13.85 -5.73 6.90
N ASP A 150 -12.71 -5.04 6.78
CA ASP A 150 -12.41 -4.17 5.65
C ASP A 150 -12.42 -4.95 4.33
N ALA A 151 -11.80 -6.13 4.29
CA ALA A 151 -11.86 -7.03 3.14
C ALA A 151 -13.29 -7.47 2.81
N LEU A 152 -14.10 -7.76 3.82
CA LEU A 152 -15.51 -8.13 3.64
C LEU A 152 -16.30 -6.98 3.01
N VAL A 153 -16.13 -5.75 3.53
CA VAL A 153 -16.79 -4.56 2.98
C VAL A 153 -16.39 -4.34 1.52
N HIS A 154 -15.09 -4.42 1.20
CA HIS A 154 -14.62 -4.31 -0.18
C HIS A 154 -15.23 -5.37 -1.10
N ALA A 155 -15.35 -6.61 -0.64
CA ALA A 155 -15.97 -7.68 -1.41
C ALA A 155 -17.47 -7.39 -1.67
N VAL A 156 -18.22 -6.96 -0.65
CA VAL A 156 -19.64 -6.59 -0.78
C VAL A 156 -19.80 -5.38 -1.71
N GLU A 157 -19.02 -4.33 -1.53
CA GLU A 157 -19.07 -3.14 -2.40
C GLU A 157 -18.76 -3.48 -3.86
N ALA A 158 -17.76 -4.34 -4.10
CA ALA A 158 -17.42 -4.81 -5.44
C ALA A 158 -18.55 -5.66 -6.06
N TYR A 159 -19.29 -6.42 -5.26
CA TYR A 159 -20.44 -7.22 -5.73
C TYR A 159 -21.63 -6.36 -6.15
N ILE A 160 -22.01 -5.40 -5.31
CA ILE A 160 -23.21 -4.56 -5.54
C ILE A 160 -22.93 -3.37 -6.47
N GLY A 161 -21.68 -3.09 -6.77
CA GLY A 161 -21.28 -1.96 -7.62
C GLY A 161 -21.93 -2.00 -9.01
N LYS A 162 -22.32 -0.84 -9.54
CA LYS A 162 -23.01 -0.75 -10.83
C LYS A 162 -22.08 -1.00 -12.04
N SER A 163 -20.79 -0.78 -11.90
CA SER A 163 -19.77 -0.90 -12.96
C SER A 163 -18.92 -2.17 -12.86
N THR A 164 -19.39 -3.18 -12.13
CA THR A 164 -18.67 -4.42 -11.94
C THR A 164 -18.85 -5.40 -13.10
N THR A 165 -17.82 -6.20 -13.37
CA THR A 165 -17.87 -7.30 -14.34
C THR A 165 -18.43 -8.58 -13.71
N LYS A 166 -18.82 -9.55 -14.54
CA LYS A 166 -19.19 -10.90 -14.06
C LYS A 166 -18.07 -11.53 -13.24
N LEU A 167 -16.82 -11.40 -13.69
CA LEU A 167 -15.64 -11.91 -12.98
C LEU A 167 -15.47 -11.24 -11.61
N THR A 168 -15.63 -9.92 -11.53
CA THR A 168 -15.57 -9.19 -10.26
C THR A 168 -16.59 -9.74 -9.25
N ARG A 169 -17.84 -9.94 -9.66
CA ARG A 169 -18.89 -10.49 -8.80
C ARG A 169 -18.55 -11.90 -8.33
N GLN A 170 -18.09 -12.76 -9.23
CA GLN A 170 -17.68 -14.12 -8.87
C GLN A 170 -16.55 -14.13 -7.84
N ARG A 171 -15.54 -13.25 -8.00
CA ARG A 171 -14.45 -13.12 -7.03
C ARG A 171 -14.92 -12.52 -5.69
N SER A 172 -15.89 -11.62 -5.73
CA SER A 172 -16.50 -11.07 -4.52
C SER A 172 -17.25 -12.13 -3.71
N GLU A 173 -18.04 -12.99 -4.37
CA GLU A 173 -18.73 -14.11 -3.72
C GLU A 173 -17.74 -15.08 -3.07
N GLU A 174 -16.66 -15.43 -3.78
CA GLU A 174 -15.59 -16.29 -3.27
C GLU A 174 -14.91 -15.65 -2.04
N ALA A 175 -14.61 -14.35 -2.10
CA ALA A 175 -13.99 -13.61 -1.00
C ALA A 175 -14.90 -13.58 0.24
N VAL A 176 -16.19 -13.25 0.08
CA VAL A 176 -17.16 -13.26 1.20
C VAL A 176 -17.21 -14.62 1.87
N LYS A 177 -17.27 -15.71 1.08
CA LYS A 177 -17.28 -17.07 1.61
C LYS A 177 -16.01 -17.38 2.41
N LEU A 178 -14.84 -17.13 1.84
CA LEU A 178 -13.56 -17.38 2.51
C LEU A 178 -13.41 -16.56 3.80
N ILE A 179 -13.84 -15.30 3.81
CA ILE A 179 -13.79 -14.46 5.00
C ILE A 179 -14.73 -15.00 6.08
N ALA A 180 -15.95 -15.37 5.72
CA ALA A 180 -16.92 -15.91 6.67
C ALA A 180 -16.46 -17.24 7.28
N GLU A 181 -15.79 -18.09 6.50
CA GLU A 181 -15.28 -19.37 6.96
C GLU A 181 -14.04 -19.26 7.87
N ASN A 182 -13.22 -18.20 7.72
CA ASN A 182 -11.91 -18.14 8.35
C ASN A 182 -11.72 -16.99 9.35
N LEU A 183 -12.50 -15.92 9.27
CA LEU A 183 -12.30 -14.75 10.15
C LEU A 183 -12.82 -14.98 11.58
N LEU A 184 -13.82 -15.85 11.75
CA LEU A 184 -14.46 -16.13 13.04
C LEU A 184 -13.82 -17.29 13.81
N LEU A 185 -12.79 -17.90 13.27
CA LEU A 185 -12.02 -18.96 13.93
C LEU A 185 -10.88 -18.36 14.76
#